data_94cef31529925345b4b80d8f3b693250
#
_entry.id   94cef31529925345b4b80d8f3b693250
#
_cell.length_a   1.000
_cell.length_b   1.000
_cell.length_c   1.000
_cell.angle_alpha   90.00
_cell.angle_beta   90.00
_cell.angle_gamma   90.00
#
_symmetry.space_group_name_H-M   'P 1'
#
loop_
_entity.id
_entity.type
_entity.pdbx_description
1 polymer ?
#
loop_
_entity_poly.entity_id
_entity_poly.type
_entity_poly.pdbx_seq_one_letter_code
_entity_poly.pdbx_strand_id
1 'polypeptide(L)'
;MMQELIIEQTPKTPLIDLNQVTGDLLFSGRSIPENATKVYEPVLNWVTEYVLQANPTTNLRLDLEYFNTASSIYLAKMLKILTRIN
;
A
#
# COMPACT_ATOMS: atom_id res chain seq x y z
N MET A 1 9.11 9.18 14.12
CA MET A 1 9.30 7.92 13.40
C MET A 1 7.94 7.31 13.07
N MET A 2 7.74 6.89 11.82
CA MET A 2 6.50 6.25 11.40
C MET A 2 6.38 4.85 11.96
N GLN A 3 5.15 4.43 12.22
CA GLN A 3 4.89 3.05 12.59
C GLN A 3 4.70 2.21 11.32
N GLU A 4 5.07 0.95 11.40
CA GLU A 4 4.75 -0.01 10.37
C GLU A 4 3.24 -0.17 10.26
N LEU A 5 2.74 -0.25 9.04
CA LEU A 5 1.31 -0.50 8.80
C LEU A 5 1.14 -1.93 8.31
N ILE A 6 0.48 -2.76 9.12
CA ILE A 6 0.19 -4.14 8.75
C ILE A 6 -1.31 -4.34 8.77
N ILE A 7 -1.86 -4.78 7.64
CA ILE A 7 -3.28 -5.12 7.51
C ILE A 7 -3.34 -6.60 7.13
N GLU A 8 -3.98 -7.40 7.96
CA GLU A 8 -4.08 -8.84 7.75
C GLU A 8 -4.88 -9.17 6.50
N GLN A 9 -4.47 -10.22 5.81
CA GLN A 9 -5.16 -10.73 4.64
C GLN A 9 -6.50 -11.35 5.02
N THR A 10 -7.51 -11.10 4.19
CA THR A 10 -8.80 -11.79 4.25
C THR A 10 -9.10 -12.40 2.88
N PRO A 11 -10.17 -13.19 2.72
CA PRO A 11 -10.52 -13.70 1.39
C PRO A 11 -10.79 -12.62 0.34
N LYS A 12 -11.13 -11.40 0.78
CA LYS A 12 -11.45 -10.30 -0.13
C LYS A 12 -10.48 -9.14 -0.09
N THR A 13 -9.55 -9.12 0.86
CA THR A 13 -8.61 -8.01 1.01
C THR A 13 -7.18 -8.54 1.12
N PRO A 14 -6.20 -7.78 0.62
CA PRO A 14 -4.82 -8.26 0.60
C PRO A 14 -4.13 -8.13 1.94
N LEU A 15 -3.05 -8.90 2.11
CA LEU A 15 -2.07 -8.57 3.13
C LEU A 15 -1.37 -7.29 2.70
N ILE A 16 -1.31 -6.32 3.60
CA ILE A 16 -0.59 -5.07 3.36
C ILE A 16 0.43 -4.91 4.48
N ASP A 17 1.69 -4.83 4.11
CA ASP A 17 2.79 -4.67 5.07
C ASP A 17 3.70 -3.55 4.56
N LEU A 18 3.60 -2.40 5.21
CA LEU A 18 4.33 -1.20 4.83
C LEU A 18 5.31 -0.85 5.93
N ASN A 19 6.60 -0.99 5.64
CA ASN A 19 7.66 -0.83 6.64
C ASN A 19 8.62 0.30 6.26
N GLN A 20 8.59 1.38 7.02
CA GLN A 20 9.43 2.55 6.76
C GLN A 20 10.91 2.26 7.06
N VAL A 21 11.19 1.41 8.02
CA VAL A 21 12.57 1.12 8.43
C VAL A 21 13.33 0.38 7.34
N THR A 22 12.71 -0.60 6.73
CA THR A 22 13.33 -1.37 5.64
C THR A 22 13.07 -0.78 4.26
N GLY A 23 12.03 0.03 4.13
CA GLY A 23 11.59 0.54 2.82
C GLY A 23 10.80 -0.47 2.02
N ASP A 24 10.39 -1.57 2.63
CA ASP A 24 9.63 -2.61 1.93
C ASP A 24 8.14 -2.35 2.04
N LEU A 25 7.48 -2.27 0.90
CA LEU A 25 6.04 -2.05 0.79
C LEU A 25 5.44 -3.24 0.05
N LEU A 26 4.72 -4.10 0.76
CA LEU A 26 4.20 -5.36 0.22
C LEU A 26 2.68 -5.37 0.21
N PHE A 27 2.12 -5.77 -0.94
CA PHE A 27 0.70 -6.06 -1.11
C PHE A 27 0.60 -7.46 -1.69
N SER A 28 -0.09 -8.37 -1.00
CA SER A 28 -0.15 -9.77 -1.41
C SER A 28 -1.55 -10.35 -1.23
N GLY A 29 -2.00 -11.16 -2.18
CA GLY A 29 -3.26 -11.86 -2.11
C GLY A 29 -4.30 -11.31 -3.08
N ARG A 30 -5.53 -11.14 -2.62
CA ARG A 30 -6.65 -10.65 -3.44
C ARG A 30 -7.13 -9.31 -2.94
N SER A 31 -7.42 -8.39 -3.85
CA SER A 31 -7.95 -7.08 -3.49
C SER A 31 -9.29 -6.86 -4.19
N ILE A 32 -10.34 -7.40 -3.59
CA ILE A 32 -11.71 -7.26 -4.08
C ILE A 32 -12.63 -6.81 -2.94
N PRO A 33 -12.27 -5.73 -2.20
CA PRO A 33 -13.06 -5.27 -1.06
C PRO A 33 -14.39 -4.69 -1.50
N GLU A 34 -15.41 -4.85 -0.65
CA GLU A 34 -16.70 -4.21 -0.87
C GLU A 34 -16.59 -2.70 -0.67
N ASN A 35 -15.72 -2.29 0.24
CA ASN A 35 -15.46 -0.88 0.50
C ASN A 35 -13.96 -0.61 0.39
N ALA A 36 -13.53 -0.28 -0.82
CA ALA A 36 -12.12 -0.03 -1.11
C ALA A 36 -11.57 1.17 -0.34
N THR A 37 -12.39 2.19 -0.11
CA THR A 37 -11.97 3.37 0.65
C THR A 37 -11.51 2.98 2.05
N LYS A 38 -12.27 2.12 2.71
CA LYS A 38 -11.96 1.68 4.06
C LYS A 38 -10.61 0.94 4.12
N VAL A 39 -10.31 0.17 3.09
CA VAL A 39 -9.04 -0.58 3.02
C VAL A 39 -7.88 0.34 2.69
N TYR A 40 -8.04 1.19 1.68
CA TYR A 40 -6.93 1.93 1.09
C TYR A 40 -6.70 3.34 1.65
N GLU A 41 -7.69 3.92 2.34
CA GLU A 41 -7.47 5.25 2.94
C GLU A 41 -6.29 5.25 3.92
N PRO A 42 -6.16 4.28 4.84
CA PRO A 42 -4.99 4.22 5.70
C PRO A 42 -3.68 4.04 4.92
N VAL A 43 -3.73 3.30 3.81
CA VAL A 43 -2.57 3.08 2.96
C VAL A 43 -2.12 4.38 2.33
N LEU A 44 -3.06 5.14 1.75
CA LEU A 44 -2.71 6.42 1.12
C LEU A 44 -2.18 7.42 2.13
N ASN A 45 -2.76 7.45 3.33
CA ASN A 45 -2.29 8.33 4.40
C ASN A 45 -0.87 7.95 4.81
N TRP A 46 -0.61 6.66 4.97
CA TRP A 46 0.72 6.17 5.33
C TRP A 46 1.75 6.53 4.25
N VAL A 47 1.43 6.28 2.99
CA VAL A 47 2.35 6.53 1.87
C VAL A 47 2.62 8.03 1.73
N THR A 48 1.60 8.87 1.94
CA THR A 48 1.76 10.32 1.88
C THR A 48 2.78 10.81 2.91
N GLU A 49 2.76 10.27 4.11
CA GLU A 49 3.76 10.59 5.11
C GLU A 49 5.12 9.98 4.78
N TYR A 50 5.10 8.75 4.28
CA TYR A 50 6.34 8.02 3.98
C TYR A 50 7.21 8.77 2.98
N VAL A 51 6.63 9.35 1.92
CA VAL A 51 7.43 10.04 0.90
C VAL A 51 8.15 11.27 1.44
N LEU A 52 7.73 11.80 2.58
CA LEU A 52 8.39 12.94 3.22
C LEU A 52 9.66 12.50 3.95
N GLN A 53 9.79 11.24 4.28
CA GLN A 53 10.94 10.70 5.02
C GLN A 53 11.24 9.27 4.55
N ALA A 54 11.27 9.10 3.25
CA ALA A 54 11.45 7.78 2.65
C ALA A 54 12.82 7.19 2.98
N ASN A 55 12.85 5.86 3.09
CA ASN A 55 14.09 5.12 3.18
C ASN A 55 14.89 5.34 1.88
N PRO A 56 16.23 5.40 1.94
CA PRO A 56 17.03 5.56 0.73
C PRO A 56 16.73 4.51 -0.35
N THR A 57 16.29 3.33 0.06
CA THR A 57 15.83 2.32 -0.87
C THR A 57 14.39 1.95 -0.54
N THR A 58 13.50 2.08 -1.53
CA THR A 58 12.11 1.69 -1.38
C THR A 58 11.79 0.58 -2.36
N ASN A 59 11.30 -0.54 -1.85
CA ASN A 59 10.96 -1.70 -2.66
C ASN A 59 9.45 -1.93 -2.58
N LEU A 60 8.76 -1.63 -3.68
CA LEU A 60 7.33 -1.89 -3.79
C LEU A 60 7.12 -3.25 -4.44
N ARG A 61 6.38 -4.11 -3.75
CA ARG A 61 6.05 -5.42 -4.28
C ARG A 61 4.53 -5.58 -4.32
N LEU A 62 4.01 -5.74 -5.53
CA LEU A 62 2.58 -5.99 -5.75
C LEU A 62 2.43 -7.44 -6.20
N ASP A 63 2.13 -8.32 -5.26
CA ASP A 63 1.97 -9.74 -5.51
C ASP A 63 0.49 -10.08 -5.39
N LEU A 64 -0.32 -9.37 -6.20
CA LEU A 64 -1.77 -9.51 -6.16
C LEU A 64 -2.24 -10.53 -7.18
N GLU A 65 -2.90 -11.56 -6.67
CA GLU A 65 -3.50 -12.61 -7.48
C GLU A 65 -4.68 -12.07 -8.29
N TYR A 66 -5.41 -11.11 -7.69
CA TYR A 66 -6.59 -10.53 -8.30
C TYR A 66 -6.90 -9.18 -7.66
N PHE A 67 -7.44 -8.23 -8.44
CA PHE A 67 -7.89 -6.95 -7.89
C PHE A 67 -9.05 -6.41 -8.73
N ASN A 68 -10.00 -5.73 -8.06
CA ASN A 68 -11.15 -5.13 -8.74
C ASN A 68 -10.84 -3.71 -9.20
N THR A 69 -11.79 -3.10 -9.94
CA THR A 69 -11.60 -1.76 -10.49
C THR A 69 -11.35 -0.71 -9.41
N ALA A 70 -12.10 -0.77 -8.31
CA ALA A 70 -11.91 0.19 -7.21
C ALA A 70 -10.51 0.09 -6.63
N SER A 71 -9.99 -1.13 -6.45
CA SER A 71 -8.62 -1.32 -5.96
C SER A 71 -7.59 -0.75 -6.93
N SER A 72 -7.79 -0.93 -8.23
CA SER A 72 -6.83 -0.42 -9.22
C SER A 72 -6.73 1.10 -9.17
N ILE A 73 -7.84 1.80 -8.90
CA ILE A 73 -7.83 3.25 -8.77
C ILE A 73 -6.95 3.68 -7.58
N TYR A 74 -7.12 3.03 -6.43
CA TYR A 74 -6.32 3.35 -5.25
C TYR A 74 -4.85 2.98 -5.41
N LEU A 75 -4.57 1.85 -6.05
CA LEU A 75 -3.18 1.46 -6.33
C LEU A 75 -2.51 2.47 -7.25
N ALA A 76 -3.23 2.97 -8.26
CA ALA A 76 -2.69 4.01 -9.15
C ALA A 76 -2.40 5.30 -8.39
N LYS A 77 -3.29 5.70 -7.47
CA LYS A 77 -3.06 6.88 -6.63
C LYS A 77 -1.82 6.70 -5.75
N MET A 78 -1.65 5.51 -5.18
CA MET A 78 -0.47 5.20 -4.37
C MET A 78 0.81 5.31 -5.19
N LEU A 79 0.83 4.72 -6.37
CA LEU A 79 2.00 4.78 -7.25
C LEU A 79 2.34 6.22 -7.61
N LYS A 80 1.33 7.04 -7.85
CA LYS A 80 1.54 8.45 -8.17
C LYS A 80 2.18 9.20 -7.00
N ILE A 81 1.76 8.90 -5.78
CA ILE A 81 2.36 9.50 -4.59
C ILE A 81 3.82 9.04 -4.45
N LEU A 82 4.09 7.75 -4.67
CA LEU A 82 5.43 7.20 -4.55
C LEU A 82 6.42 7.78 -5.57
N THR A 83 5.95 8.28 -6.70
CA THR A 83 6.85 8.91 -7.68
C THR A 83 7.49 10.19 -7.16
N ARG A 84 7.03 10.71 -6.03
CA ARG A 84 7.61 11.92 -5.40
C ARG A 84 8.88 11.62 -4.62
N ILE A 85 9.30 10.35 -4.51
CA ILE A 85 10.51 9.97 -3.75
C ILE A 85 11.73 10.32 -4.56
N ASN A 86 11.92 10.86 -5.42
CA ASN A 86 13.19 11.21 -6.04
C ASN A 86 13.57 12.63 -5.67
#